data_2479dde95dcfb448e49b16879e68b116
#
_entry.id   2479dde95dcfb448e49b16879e68b116
#
_cell.length_a   1.000
_cell.length_b   1.000
_cell.length_c   1.000
_cell.angle_alpha   90.00
_cell.angle_beta   90.00
_cell.angle_gamma   90.00
#
_symmetry.space_group_name_H-M   'P 1'
#
loop_
_entity.id
_entity.type
_entity.pdbx_description
1 polymer ?
#
loop_
_entity_poly.entity_id
_entity_poly.type
_entity_poly.pdbx_seq_one_letter_code
_entity_poly.pdbx_strand_id
1 'polypeptide(L)'
;YREDAREKGGASSTTVKIHYMDEGAGEPLILIHSVGQSIYTWRRLFAKLSESYRVIAIDLPGHGFSDRPVQFSYGIADYADMLRRVMDALRIQSAHFLAFSMGCAYVLQLARMSPERMGRIIALTPGGVTAEMPSTVRMMESSVFGPIASRLYGIRAVEKMLGECFFDLTNITPDVVNEYYRTVADPDARRAIRRTLQKYDEDGLFTELRAIETPVLILWGSEDKWHPSELQELYHSALKNAGYVLSLIHI
;
A
#
# COMPACT_ATOMS: atom_id res chain seq x y z
N TYR A 1 -11.86 -5.99 18.28
CA TYR A 1 -13.18 -6.63 18.22
C TYR A 1 -13.11 -7.83 17.29
N ARG A 2 -13.51 -8.99 17.81
CA ARG A 2 -13.59 -10.26 17.06
C ARG A 2 -14.97 -10.35 16.43
N GLU A 3 -15.07 -10.59 15.13
CA GLU A 3 -16.23 -11.30 14.54
C GLU A 3 -15.69 -12.46 13.69
N ASP A 4 -16.04 -13.68 14.15
CA ASP A 4 -15.80 -14.92 13.42
C ASP A 4 -16.91 -15.09 12.37
N ALA A 5 -16.62 -14.80 11.12
CA ALA A 5 -17.49 -15.24 10.01
C ALA A 5 -17.12 -16.68 9.64
N ARG A 6 -17.87 -17.65 10.14
CA ARG A 6 -17.77 -19.06 9.72
C ARG A 6 -18.62 -19.29 8.47
N GLU A 7 -17.97 -19.48 7.32
CA GLU A 7 -18.60 -20.16 6.18
C GLU A 7 -18.24 -21.65 6.17
N LYS A 8 -19.27 -22.48 6.10
CA LYS A 8 -19.16 -23.93 5.90
C LYS A 8 -19.01 -24.22 4.41
N GLY A 9 -17.87 -24.75 4.00
CA GLY A 9 -17.65 -25.25 2.64
C GLY A 9 -16.22 -25.76 2.49
N GLY A 10 -16.02 -27.07 2.39
CA GLY A 10 -14.78 -27.84 2.49
C GLY A 10 -13.60 -27.40 1.63
N ALA A 11 -12.84 -26.51 2.15
CA ALA A 11 -11.39 -26.30 1.99
C ALA A 11 -10.98 -25.59 3.28
N SER A 12 -9.83 -25.89 3.86
CA SER A 12 -9.33 -25.22 5.08
C SER A 12 -9.25 -23.71 4.82
N SER A 13 -10.30 -22.97 5.14
CA SER A 13 -10.31 -21.53 5.01
C SER A 13 -9.42 -20.98 6.13
N THR A 14 -8.19 -20.66 5.79
CA THR A 14 -7.27 -20.00 6.72
C THR A 14 -7.81 -18.59 6.96
N THR A 15 -8.38 -18.35 8.13
CA THR A 15 -8.80 -17.00 8.54
C THR A 15 -7.57 -16.13 8.68
N VAL A 16 -7.51 -15.01 7.96
CA VAL A 16 -6.45 -14.01 8.04
C VAL A 16 -6.94 -12.85 8.91
N LYS A 17 -6.23 -12.55 9.98
CA LYS A 17 -6.55 -11.41 10.84
C LYS A 17 -5.92 -10.16 10.25
N ILE A 18 -6.75 -9.15 10.04
CA ILE A 18 -6.35 -7.83 9.55
C ILE A 18 -6.42 -6.83 10.69
N HIS A 19 -5.30 -6.17 10.96
CA HIS A 19 -5.25 -5.04 11.88
C HIS A 19 -5.65 -3.76 11.13
N TYR A 20 -6.51 -2.96 11.75
CA TYR A 20 -6.95 -1.70 11.19
C TYR A 20 -7.33 -0.70 12.29
N MET A 21 -7.34 0.59 11.94
CA MET A 21 -7.95 1.67 12.71
C MET A 21 -9.19 2.15 11.98
N ASP A 22 -10.27 2.46 12.72
CA ASP A 22 -11.56 2.91 12.17
C ASP A 22 -12.10 4.02 13.08
N GLU A 23 -12.07 5.26 12.60
CA GLU A 23 -12.50 6.43 13.36
C GLU A 23 -13.24 7.43 12.47
N GLY A 24 -14.03 8.30 13.11
CA GLY A 24 -14.80 9.31 12.44
C GLY A 24 -16.17 8.80 11.99
N ALA A 25 -16.87 9.63 11.22
CA ALA A 25 -18.21 9.33 10.69
C ALA A 25 -18.38 9.95 9.30
N GLY A 26 -19.37 9.44 8.54
CA GLY A 26 -19.64 9.92 7.18
C GLY A 26 -19.25 8.95 6.11
N GLU A 27 -18.84 9.43 4.93
CA GLU A 27 -18.43 8.59 3.82
C GLU A 27 -17.16 7.82 4.15
N PRO A 28 -17.09 6.49 3.86
CA PRO A 28 -15.89 5.70 4.13
C PRO A 28 -14.71 6.15 3.27
N LEU A 29 -13.56 6.36 3.92
CA LEU A 29 -12.26 6.62 3.29
C LEU A 29 -11.26 5.58 3.78
N ILE A 30 -10.80 4.72 2.88
CA ILE A 30 -9.84 3.63 3.19
C ILE A 30 -8.43 4.07 2.83
N LEU A 31 -7.50 3.94 3.79
CA LEU A 31 -6.10 4.33 3.64
C LEU A 31 -5.22 3.10 3.46
N ILE A 32 -4.47 3.03 2.34
CA ILE A 32 -3.66 1.88 1.95
C ILE A 32 -2.18 2.27 1.84
N HIS A 33 -1.35 1.73 2.73
CA HIS A 33 0.09 1.96 2.75
C HIS A 33 0.85 1.17 1.68
N SER A 34 2.13 1.46 1.51
CA SER A 34 3.03 0.76 0.59
C SER A 34 3.71 -0.45 1.24
N VAL A 35 4.51 -1.18 0.44
CA VAL A 35 5.31 -2.32 0.91
C VAL A 35 6.28 -1.91 2.02
N GLY A 36 6.43 -2.77 3.02
CA GLY A 36 7.32 -2.53 4.17
C GLY A 36 6.85 -1.46 5.16
N GLN A 37 5.64 -0.94 4.97
CA GLN A 37 5.03 0.08 5.82
C GLN A 37 3.87 -0.49 6.66
N SER A 38 3.12 0.41 7.30
CA SER A 38 1.94 0.10 8.11
C SER A 38 1.00 1.30 8.17
N ILE A 39 -0.07 1.19 8.94
CA ILE A 39 -0.98 2.32 9.23
C ILE A 39 -0.24 3.54 9.80
N TYR A 40 0.95 3.37 10.37
CA TYR A 40 1.79 4.47 10.87
C TYR A 40 2.14 5.51 9.80
N THR A 41 2.14 5.13 8.54
CA THR A 41 2.28 6.05 7.39
C THR A 41 1.30 7.22 7.49
N TRP A 42 0.08 6.96 7.95
CA TRP A 42 -1.03 7.91 7.99
C TRP A 42 -1.11 8.75 9.27
N ARG A 43 -0.17 8.58 10.23
CA ARG A 43 -0.20 9.20 11.57
C ARG A 43 -0.48 10.70 11.59
N ARG A 44 -0.06 11.43 10.55
CA ARG A 44 -0.25 12.88 10.45
C ARG A 44 -1.57 13.28 9.79
N LEU A 45 -2.16 12.39 9.02
CA LEU A 45 -3.38 12.66 8.25
C LEU A 45 -4.62 12.07 8.91
N PHE A 46 -4.47 10.95 9.63
CA PHE A 46 -5.56 10.13 10.11
C PHE A 46 -6.58 10.94 10.93
N ALA A 47 -6.14 11.62 11.97
CA ALA A 47 -7.03 12.42 12.84
C ALA A 47 -7.73 13.54 12.07
N LYS A 48 -7.01 14.24 11.18
CA LYS A 48 -7.59 15.33 10.39
C LYS A 48 -8.63 14.84 9.39
N LEU A 49 -8.41 13.73 8.74
CA LEU A 49 -9.37 13.13 7.81
C LEU A 49 -10.60 12.62 8.56
N SER A 50 -10.42 12.08 9.79
CA SER A 50 -11.51 11.57 10.63
C SER A 50 -12.49 12.66 11.10
N GLU A 51 -12.15 13.93 10.97
CA GLU A 51 -13.07 15.03 11.22
C GLU A 51 -14.22 15.09 10.17
N SER A 52 -14.00 14.56 8.96
CA SER A 52 -14.93 14.69 7.82
C SER A 52 -15.36 13.35 7.21
N TYR A 53 -14.62 12.28 7.46
CA TYR A 53 -14.86 10.95 6.90
C TYR A 53 -14.84 9.88 7.99
N ARG A 54 -15.48 8.73 7.72
CA ARG A 54 -15.16 7.50 8.44
C ARG A 54 -13.87 6.95 7.85
N VAL A 55 -12.75 7.13 8.54
CA VAL A 55 -11.41 6.75 8.05
C VAL A 55 -11.02 5.38 8.54
N ILE A 56 -10.69 4.49 7.60
CA ILE A 56 -10.23 3.13 7.87
C ILE A 56 -8.81 2.97 7.33
N ALA A 57 -7.82 2.95 8.22
CA ALA A 57 -6.45 2.65 7.85
C ALA A 57 -6.15 1.17 8.11
N ILE A 58 -5.61 0.46 7.11
CA ILE A 58 -5.45 -1.00 7.12
C ILE A 58 -3.97 -1.36 7.07
N ASP A 59 -3.53 -2.24 7.97
CA ASP A 59 -2.28 -2.98 7.79
C ASP A 59 -2.52 -4.13 6.81
N LEU A 60 -1.85 -4.11 5.68
CA LEU A 60 -1.97 -5.15 4.65
C LEU A 60 -1.44 -6.51 5.17
N PRO A 61 -1.93 -7.66 4.68
CA PRO A 61 -1.34 -8.96 4.99
C PRO A 61 0.18 -8.94 4.82
N GLY A 62 0.88 -9.47 5.82
CA GLY A 62 2.35 -9.45 5.82
C GLY A 62 2.99 -8.18 6.39
N HIS A 63 2.19 -7.17 6.75
CA HIS A 63 2.65 -5.85 7.20
C HIS A 63 2.05 -5.49 8.57
N GLY A 64 2.69 -4.54 9.25
CA GLY A 64 2.21 -4.01 10.53
C GLY A 64 1.87 -5.10 11.54
N PHE A 65 0.67 -5.05 12.09
CA PHE A 65 0.13 -6.02 13.04
C PHE A 65 -0.82 -7.05 12.41
N SER A 66 -1.02 -7.00 11.09
CA SER A 66 -1.78 -8.03 10.38
C SER A 66 -1.04 -9.36 10.31
N ASP A 67 -1.78 -10.46 10.13
CA ASP A 67 -1.22 -11.79 9.92
C ASP A 67 -0.29 -11.84 8.71
N ARG A 68 0.63 -12.82 8.71
CA ARG A 68 1.63 -13.08 7.66
C ARG A 68 1.41 -14.46 7.05
N PRO A 69 0.24 -14.69 6.40
CA PRO A 69 -0.15 -16.03 5.96
C PRO A 69 0.79 -16.57 4.86
N VAL A 70 1.27 -17.77 5.06
CA VAL A 70 2.17 -18.43 4.08
C VAL A 70 1.43 -18.74 2.77
N GLN A 71 0.13 -19.02 2.85
CA GLN A 71 -0.73 -19.37 1.72
C GLN A 71 -1.21 -18.16 0.90
N PHE A 72 -1.07 -16.94 1.41
CA PHE A 72 -1.38 -15.74 0.65
C PHE A 72 -0.35 -15.56 -0.47
N SER A 73 -0.80 -15.28 -1.69
CA SER A 73 0.09 -15.22 -2.86
C SER A 73 0.90 -13.93 -2.93
N TYR A 74 0.42 -12.85 -2.29
CA TYR A 74 1.05 -11.53 -2.23
C TYR A 74 1.14 -10.79 -3.58
N GLY A 75 0.34 -11.17 -4.57
CA GLY A 75 0.21 -10.48 -5.84
C GLY A 75 -0.78 -9.30 -5.78
N ILE A 76 -0.79 -8.45 -6.81
CA ILE A 76 -1.67 -7.26 -6.88
C ILE A 76 -3.14 -7.68 -6.78
N ALA A 77 -3.55 -8.70 -7.52
CA ALA A 77 -4.93 -9.19 -7.50
C ALA A 77 -5.35 -9.78 -6.14
N ASP A 78 -4.41 -10.44 -5.43
CA ASP A 78 -4.68 -11.01 -4.11
C ASP A 78 -4.93 -9.90 -3.07
N TYR A 79 -4.14 -8.83 -3.11
CA TYR A 79 -4.36 -7.67 -2.25
C TYR A 79 -5.67 -6.95 -2.59
N ALA A 80 -6.01 -6.81 -3.88
CA ALA A 80 -7.28 -6.22 -4.30
C ALA A 80 -8.49 -7.03 -3.80
N ASP A 81 -8.48 -8.37 -3.94
CA ASP A 81 -9.54 -9.23 -3.39
C ASP A 81 -9.59 -9.16 -1.86
N MET A 82 -8.45 -9.11 -1.19
CA MET A 82 -8.39 -8.91 0.27
C MET A 82 -9.07 -7.59 0.67
N LEU A 83 -8.80 -6.48 -0.01
CA LEU A 83 -9.46 -5.19 0.26
C LEU A 83 -10.97 -5.30 0.08
N ARG A 84 -11.44 -5.94 -0.98
CA ARG A 84 -12.88 -6.21 -1.19
C ARG A 84 -13.48 -6.99 -0.02
N ARG A 85 -12.81 -8.05 0.45
CA ARG A 85 -13.25 -8.85 1.61
C ARG A 85 -13.26 -8.06 2.92
N VAL A 86 -12.30 -7.17 3.12
CA VAL A 86 -12.30 -6.26 4.29
C VAL A 86 -13.50 -5.32 4.23
N MET A 87 -13.81 -4.75 3.07
CA MET A 87 -15.00 -3.93 2.89
C MET A 87 -16.28 -4.73 3.22
N ASP A 88 -16.38 -5.99 2.77
CA ASP A 88 -17.52 -6.85 3.07
C ASP A 88 -17.64 -7.11 4.57
N ALA A 89 -16.54 -7.44 5.25
CA ALA A 89 -16.50 -7.68 6.69
C ALA A 89 -16.92 -6.44 7.50
N LEU A 90 -16.53 -5.25 7.05
CA LEU A 90 -16.89 -3.96 7.66
C LEU A 90 -18.24 -3.40 7.18
N ARG A 91 -18.99 -4.16 6.33
CA ARG A 91 -20.28 -3.79 5.73
C ARG A 91 -20.22 -2.46 4.96
N ILE A 92 -19.09 -2.21 4.29
CA ILE A 92 -18.87 -1.03 3.45
C ILE A 92 -19.26 -1.37 2.01
N GLN A 93 -20.30 -0.75 1.48
CA GLN A 93 -20.77 -0.98 0.11
C GLN A 93 -19.85 -0.32 -0.91
N SER A 94 -19.48 0.93 -0.68
CA SER A 94 -18.51 1.66 -1.48
C SER A 94 -17.66 2.58 -0.60
N ALA A 95 -16.46 2.91 -1.02
CA ALA A 95 -15.54 3.77 -0.30
C ALA A 95 -14.71 4.65 -1.23
N HIS A 96 -14.23 5.77 -0.70
CA HIS A 96 -13.09 6.48 -1.26
C HIS A 96 -11.79 5.80 -0.82
N PHE A 97 -10.73 5.97 -1.59
CA PHE A 97 -9.43 5.41 -1.27
C PHE A 97 -8.34 6.48 -1.32
N LEU A 98 -7.43 6.42 -0.36
CA LEU A 98 -6.16 7.13 -0.37
C LEU A 98 -5.07 6.07 -0.30
N ALA A 99 -4.29 5.93 -1.35
CA ALA A 99 -3.27 4.90 -1.45
C ALA A 99 -1.90 5.50 -1.74
N PHE A 100 -0.85 4.84 -1.26
CA PHE A 100 0.53 5.28 -1.43
C PHE A 100 1.37 4.23 -2.16
N SER A 101 2.14 4.68 -3.18
CA SER A 101 3.12 3.87 -3.92
C SER A 101 2.51 2.55 -4.41
N MET A 102 3.09 1.38 -4.07
CA MET A 102 2.56 0.05 -4.44
C MET A 102 1.11 -0.19 -3.99
N GLY A 103 0.66 0.46 -2.90
CA GLY A 103 -0.73 0.42 -2.47
C GLY A 103 -1.71 0.94 -3.52
N CYS A 104 -1.27 1.86 -4.37
CA CYS A 104 -2.08 2.38 -5.48
C CYS A 104 -2.44 1.28 -6.48
N ALA A 105 -1.51 0.38 -6.81
CA ALA A 105 -1.77 -0.73 -7.72
C ALA A 105 -2.87 -1.66 -7.20
N TYR A 106 -2.90 -1.92 -5.87
CA TYR A 106 -3.94 -2.76 -5.27
C TYR A 106 -5.33 -2.10 -5.37
N VAL A 107 -5.39 -0.79 -5.15
CA VAL A 107 -6.64 -0.02 -5.25
C VAL A 107 -7.10 0.13 -6.70
N LEU A 108 -6.18 0.39 -7.65
CA LEU A 108 -6.49 0.45 -9.07
C LEU A 108 -6.98 -0.92 -9.60
N GLN A 109 -6.35 -2.01 -9.15
CA GLN A 109 -6.82 -3.35 -9.47
C GLN A 109 -8.21 -3.63 -8.89
N LEU A 110 -8.51 -3.18 -7.67
CA LEU A 110 -9.85 -3.28 -7.09
C LEU A 110 -10.85 -2.47 -7.91
N ALA A 111 -10.49 -1.25 -8.33
CA ALA A 111 -11.36 -0.42 -9.17
C ALA A 111 -11.69 -1.09 -10.51
N ARG A 112 -10.76 -1.84 -11.09
CA ARG A 112 -10.99 -2.64 -12.29
C ARG A 112 -11.90 -3.83 -12.03
N MET A 113 -11.70 -4.53 -10.88
CA MET A 113 -12.44 -5.76 -10.56
C MET A 113 -13.86 -5.50 -10.03
N SER A 114 -14.05 -4.38 -9.34
CA SER A 114 -15.31 -4.06 -8.62
C SER A 114 -15.58 -2.55 -8.66
N PRO A 115 -15.80 -1.96 -9.85
CA PRO A 115 -15.98 -0.52 -10.01
C PRO A 115 -17.14 0.05 -9.18
N GLU A 116 -18.18 -0.75 -8.92
CA GLU A 116 -19.33 -0.38 -8.11
C GLU A 116 -18.98 -0.17 -6.61
N ARG A 117 -17.83 -0.67 -6.19
CA ARG A 117 -17.31 -0.51 -4.81
C ARG A 117 -16.49 0.76 -4.62
N MET A 118 -16.23 1.49 -5.70
CA MET A 118 -15.31 2.62 -5.72
C MET A 118 -16.04 3.95 -5.72
N GLY A 119 -15.65 4.82 -4.80
CA GLY A 119 -16.00 6.25 -4.84
C GLY A 119 -15.00 7.04 -5.67
N ARG A 120 -13.99 7.60 -5.02
CA ARG A 120 -12.87 8.34 -5.65
C ARG A 120 -11.56 7.77 -5.14
N ILE A 121 -10.51 7.88 -5.95
CA ILE A 121 -9.16 7.43 -5.58
C ILE A 121 -8.22 8.64 -5.54
N ILE A 122 -7.44 8.76 -4.45
CA ILE A 122 -6.27 9.61 -4.39
C ILE A 122 -5.05 8.67 -4.40
N ALA A 123 -4.27 8.76 -5.45
CA ALA A 123 -3.06 7.96 -5.65
C ALA A 123 -1.83 8.83 -5.37
N LEU A 124 -1.19 8.59 -4.22
CA LEU A 124 0.04 9.28 -3.83
C LEU A 124 1.23 8.56 -4.44
N THR A 125 1.93 9.22 -5.36
CA THR A 125 3.12 8.67 -6.02
C THR A 125 2.91 7.19 -6.37
N PRO A 126 1.94 6.86 -7.27
CA PRO A 126 1.69 5.48 -7.65
C PRO A 126 2.98 4.84 -8.14
N GLY A 127 3.30 3.67 -7.58
CA GLY A 127 4.56 2.98 -7.81
C GLY A 127 4.57 2.20 -9.11
N GLY A 128 5.75 1.95 -9.59
CA GLY A 128 6.13 0.75 -10.24
C GLY A 128 6.52 0.77 -11.69
N VAL A 129 5.91 1.52 -12.56
CA VAL A 129 6.16 1.40 -14.01
C VAL A 129 7.59 1.80 -14.40
N THR A 130 8.62 1.29 -13.93
CA THR A 130 10.03 1.65 -14.22
C THR A 130 10.77 2.35 -13.08
N ALA A 131 10.21 2.35 -11.88
CA ALA A 131 10.95 2.87 -10.74
C ALA A 131 12.28 2.12 -10.60
N GLU A 132 13.36 2.82 -10.66
CA GLU A 132 14.66 2.26 -10.29
C GLU A 132 14.67 2.02 -8.77
N MET A 133 14.13 0.88 -8.37
CA MET A 133 14.19 0.50 -6.96
C MET A 133 15.63 0.54 -6.45
N PRO A 134 15.87 1.06 -5.24
CA PRO A 134 17.19 1.03 -4.63
C PRO A 134 17.78 -0.37 -4.69
N SER A 135 19.10 -0.44 -4.90
CA SER A 135 19.81 -1.72 -5.05
C SER A 135 19.57 -2.68 -3.88
N THR A 136 19.33 -2.15 -2.68
CA THR A 136 19.00 -2.90 -1.47
C THR A 136 17.63 -3.57 -1.56
N VAL A 137 16.64 -2.90 -2.13
CA VAL A 137 15.29 -3.45 -2.35
C VAL A 137 15.34 -4.47 -3.48
N ARG A 138 15.98 -4.14 -4.59
CA ARG A 138 16.18 -5.06 -5.73
C ARG A 138 16.88 -6.35 -5.30
N MET A 139 17.85 -6.26 -4.39
CA MET A 139 18.53 -7.45 -3.86
C MET A 139 17.58 -8.33 -3.04
N MET A 140 16.56 -7.78 -2.40
CA MET A 140 15.53 -8.56 -1.68
C MET A 140 14.59 -9.32 -2.63
N GLU A 141 14.40 -8.88 -3.87
CA GLU A 141 13.61 -9.60 -4.88
C GLU A 141 14.30 -10.89 -5.34
N SER A 142 15.63 -10.94 -5.29
CA SER A 142 16.39 -12.11 -5.73
C SER A 142 15.98 -13.36 -4.98
N SER A 143 15.70 -14.44 -5.73
CA SER A 143 15.38 -15.76 -5.16
C SER A 143 16.55 -16.35 -4.38
N VAL A 144 17.78 -16.03 -4.79
CA VAL A 144 19.02 -16.59 -4.21
C VAL A 144 19.54 -15.68 -3.08
N PHE A 145 19.72 -14.40 -3.35
CA PHE A 145 20.34 -13.46 -2.40
C PHE A 145 19.33 -12.81 -1.45
N GLY A 146 18.06 -12.75 -1.82
CA GLY A 146 17.02 -12.10 -1.04
C GLY A 146 16.87 -12.62 0.40
N PRO A 147 16.94 -13.94 0.68
CA PRO A 147 16.93 -14.44 2.05
C PRO A 147 18.07 -13.88 2.92
N ILE A 148 19.26 -13.73 2.34
CA ILE A 148 20.44 -13.20 3.03
C ILE A 148 20.29 -11.69 3.20
N ALA A 149 19.96 -10.98 2.12
CA ALA A 149 19.75 -9.53 2.14
C ALA A 149 18.69 -9.12 3.17
N SER A 150 17.57 -9.85 3.22
CA SER A 150 16.50 -9.57 4.18
C SER A 150 16.91 -9.81 5.63
N ARG A 151 17.82 -10.75 5.92
CA ARG A 151 18.36 -10.95 7.28
C ARG A 151 19.28 -9.84 7.72
N LEU A 152 19.98 -9.22 6.78
CA LEU A 152 20.90 -8.10 7.02
C LEU A 152 20.17 -6.75 7.06
N TYR A 153 18.88 -6.73 6.71
CA TYR A 153 18.08 -5.50 6.70
C TYR A 153 17.72 -5.06 8.12
N GLY A 154 18.64 -4.34 8.74
CA GLY A 154 18.55 -3.83 10.09
C GLY A 154 18.08 -2.37 10.16
N ILE A 155 18.01 -1.84 11.38
CA ILE A 155 17.54 -0.47 11.66
C ILE A 155 18.29 0.62 10.86
N ARG A 156 19.61 0.46 10.66
CA ARG A 156 20.41 1.40 9.85
C ARG A 156 20.03 1.39 8.37
N ALA A 157 19.58 0.24 7.86
CA ALA A 157 19.09 0.16 6.47
C ALA A 157 17.75 0.88 6.32
N VAL A 158 16.87 0.77 7.33
CA VAL A 158 15.61 1.53 7.40
C VAL A 158 15.88 3.03 7.49
N GLU A 159 16.77 3.46 8.37
CA GLU A 159 17.15 4.87 8.50
C GLU A 159 17.68 5.45 7.18
N LYS A 160 18.58 4.71 6.50
CA LYS A 160 19.07 5.09 5.19
C LYS A 160 17.94 5.20 4.16
N MET A 161 17.07 4.20 4.09
CA MET A 161 15.91 4.18 3.20
C MET A 161 15.01 5.41 3.43
N LEU A 162 14.71 5.72 4.69
CA LEU A 162 13.91 6.90 5.04
C LEU A 162 14.60 8.19 4.60
N GLY A 163 15.93 8.27 4.71
CA GLY A 163 16.73 9.40 4.23
C GLY A 163 16.69 9.59 2.71
N GLU A 164 16.37 8.54 1.96
CA GLU A 164 16.14 8.62 0.51
C GLU A 164 14.71 9.02 0.18
N CYS A 165 13.73 8.65 1.05
CA CYS A 165 12.30 8.92 0.83
C CYS A 165 11.84 10.29 1.33
N PHE A 166 12.46 10.82 2.39
CA PHE A 166 12.07 12.09 2.99
C PHE A 166 12.94 13.22 2.45
N PHE A 167 12.30 14.30 2.04
CA PHE A 167 13.04 15.50 1.67
C PHE A 167 13.51 16.27 2.91
N ASP A 168 12.61 16.56 3.82
CA ASP A 168 12.93 17.16 5.08
C ASP A 168 13.38 16.08 6.07
N LEU A 169 14.69 15.92 6.16
CA LEU A 169 15.33 14.92 7.03
C LEU A 169 15.04 15.16 8.52
N THR A 170 14.61 16.35 8.94
CA THR A 170 14.23 16.62 10.33
C THR A 170 13.02 15.80 10.79
N ASN A 171 12.24 15.28 9.84
CA ASN A 171 11.12 14.38 10.10
C ASN A 171 11.55 12.94 10.41
N ILE A 172 12.84 12.60 10.22
CA ILE A 172 13.40 11.27 10.50
C ILE A 172 13.94 11.27 11.93
N THR A 173 13.04 11.22 12.90
CA THR A 173 13.41 11.07 14.31
C THR A 173 13.70 9.61 14.65
N PRO A 174 14.43 9.33 15.77
CA PRO A 174 14.63 7.96 16.24
C PRO A 174 13.33 7.17 16.42
N ASP A 175 12.25 7.82 16.86
CA ASP A 175 10.94 7.17 17.01
C ASP A 175 10.36 6.79 15.65
N VAL A 176 10.46 7.65 14.65
CA VAL A 176 10.04 7.34 13.28
C VAL A 176 10.82 6.14 12.74
N VAL A 177 12.15 6.14 12.88
CA VAL A 177 13.00 5.01 12.43
C VAL A 177 12.60 3.72 13.14
N ASN A 178 12.39 3.76 14.46
CA ASN A 178 11.99 2.60 15.24
C ASN A 178 10.62 2.05 14.81
N GLU A 179 9.64 2.91 14.55
CA GLU A 179 8.32 2.49 14.12
C GLU A 179 8.34 1.84 12.73
N TYR A 180 9.09 2.40 11.78
CA TYR A 180 9.27 1.75 10.48
C TYR A 180 10.08 0.45 10.59
N TYR A 181 11.13 0.42 11.43
CA TYR A 181 11.91 -0.81 11.66
C TYR A 181 11.06 -1.91 12.29
N ARG A 182 10.17 -1.58 13.22
CA ARG A 182 9.28 -2.54 13.88
C ARG A 182 8.46 -3.37 12.89
N THR A 183 8.02 -2.77 11.79
CA THR A 183 7.24 -3.47 10.74
C THR A 183 8.06 -4.51 9.99
N VAL A 184 9.38 -4.34 9.91
CA VAL A 184 10.30 -5.21 9.16
C VAL A 184 11.25 -6.02 10.06
N ALA A 185 11.19 -5.83 11.37
CA ALA A 185 12.06 -6.56 12.32
C ALA A 185 11.77 -8.06 12.37
N ASP A 186 10.50 -8.44 12.20
CA ASP A 186 10.04 -9.83 12.20
C ASP A 186 10.48 -10.56 10.91
N PRO A 187 11.13 -11.74 11.02
CA PRO A 187 11.51 -12.56 9.86
C PRO A 187 10.35 -12.92 8.94
N ASP A 188 9.15 -13.14 9.48
CA ASP A 188 7.98 -13.47 8.70
C ASP A 188 7.44 -12.27 7.93
N ALA A 189 7.54 -11.05 8.51
CA ALA A 189 7.27 -9.81 7.79
C ALA A 189 8.23 -9.63 6.61
N ARG A 190 9.53 -9.84 6.83
CA ARG A 190 10.53 -9.78 5.75
C ARG A 190 10.28 -10.80 4.65
N ARG A 191 9.82 -12.01 5.02
CA ARG A 191 9.40 -13.03 4.03
C ARG A 191 8.20 -12.55 3.21
N ALA A 192 7.18 -11.98 3.87
CA ALA A 192 6.00 -11.44 3.21
C ALA A 192 6.36 -10.29 2.26
N ILE A 193 7.15 -9.32 2.72
CA ILE A 193 7.65 -8.21 1.91
C ILE A 193 8.39 -8.72 0.66
N ARG A 194 9.29 -9.68 0.81
CA ARG A 194 9.98 -10.28 -0.34
C ARG A 194 9.02 -10.93 -1.32
N ARG A 195 8.02 -11.67 -0.84
CA ARG A 195 7.00 -12.27 -1.71
C ARG A 195 6.19 -11.21 -2.44
N THR A 196 5.82 -10.11 -1.74
CA THR A 196 5.14 -8.98 -2.36
C THR A 196 5.98 -8.41 -3.51
N LEU A 197 7.26 -8.12 -3.27
CA LEU A 197 8.17 -7.60 -4.30
C LEU A 197 8.30 -8.56 -5.50
N GLN A 198 8.46 -9.86 -5.23
CA GLN A 198 8.60 -10.89 -6.29
C GLN A 198 7.33 -11.11 -7.12
N LYS A 199 6.15 -10.77 -6.57
CA LYS A 199 4.84 -10.97 -7.21
C LYS A 199 4.21 -9.67 -7.68
N TYR A 200 4.88 -8.56 -7.49
CA TYR A 200 4.43 -7.27 -7.97
C TYR A 200 4.65 -7.19 -9.48
N ASP A 201 3.59 -7.43 -10.22
CA ASP A 201 3.54 -7.34 -11.67
C ASP A 201 2.58 -6.18 -12.05
N GLU A 202 3.16 -5.03 -12.26
CA GLU A 202 2.40 -3.82 -12.60
C GLU A 202 2.20 -3.67 -14.10
N ASP A 203 3.03 -4.30 -14.93
CA ASP A 203 2.95 -4.17 -16.39
C ASP A 203 1.59 -4.67 -16.90
N GLY A 204 1.10 -5.80 -16.36
CA GLY A 204 -0.23 -6.31 -16.65
C GLY A 204 -1.34 -5.34 -16.25
N LEU A 205 -1.24 -4.72 -15.07
CA LEU A 205 -2.22 -3.72 -14.60
C LEU A 205 -2.16 -2.47 -15.46
N PHE A 206 -0.97 -1.99 -15.82
CA PHE A 206 -0.79 -0.74 -16.58
C PHE A 206 -1.51 -0.77 -17.92
N THR A 207 -1.48 -1.90 -18.63
CA THR A 207 -2.18 -2.07 -19.91
C THR A 207 -3.71 -1.96 -19.79
N GLU A 208 -4.25 -2.17 -18.58
CA GLU A 208 -5.69 -2.18 -18.28
C GLU A 208 -6.19 -0.90 -17.60
N LEU A 209 -5.31 0.07 -17.29
CA LEU A 209 -5.70 1.31 -16.59
C LEU A 209 -6.79 2.10 -17.31
N ARG A 210 -6.84 2.04 -18.64
CA ARG A 210 -7.89 2.70 -19.44
C ARG A 210 -9.30 2.17 -19.17
N ALA A 211 -9.44 0.97 -18.64
CA ALA A 211 -10.73 0.40 -18.29
C ALA A 211 -11.28 0.95 -16.96
N ILE A 212 -10.46 1.65 -16.19
CA ILE A 212 -10.85 2.25 -14.90
C ILE A 212 -11.60 3.55 -15.17
N GLU A 213 -12.89 3.57 -14.82
CA GLU A 213 -13.76 4.75 -14.94
C GLU A 213 -13.85 5.57 -13.64
N THR A 214 -13.44 4.98 -12.53
CA THR A 214 -13.38 5.64 -11.22
C THR A 214 -12.52 6.91 -11.31
N PRO A 215 -12.98 8.07 -10.79
CA PRO A 215 -12.18 9.29 -10.75
C PRO A 215 -10.91 9.09 -9.91
N VAL A 216 -9.75 9.41 -10.47
CA VAL A 216 -8.45 9.30 -9.82
C VAL A 216 -7.78 10.66 -9.76
N LEU A 217 -7.34 11.08 -8.58
CA LEU A 217 -6.44 12.21 -8.40
C LEU A 217 -5.04 11.68 -8.11
N ILE A 218 -4.10 11.98 -8.98
CA ILE A 218 -2.69 11.63 -8.81
C ILE A 218 -1.99 12.79 -8.10
N LEU A 219 -1.35 12.50 -6.97
CA LEU A 219 -0.49 13.44 -6.26
C LEU A 219 0.95 12.95 -6.32
N TRP A 220 1.87 13.83 -6.71
CA TRP A 220 3.28 13.48 -6.88
C TRP A 220 4.18 14.52 -6.24
N GLY A 221 5.29 14.10 -5.64
CA GLY A 221 6.34 15.00 -5.15
C GLY A 221 7.36 15.30 -6.24
N SER A 222 7.68 16.58 -6.49
CA SER A 222 8.68 16.98 -7.50
C SER A 222 10.09 16.45 -7.19
N GLU A 223 10.37 16.22 -5.91
CA GLU A 223 11.68 15.76 -5.43
C GLU A 223 11.71 14.27 -5.09
N ASP A 224 10.73 13.50 -5.55
CA ASP A 224 10.73 12.05 -5.35
C ASP A 224 11.91 11.42 -6.08
N LYS A 225 12.84 10.85 -5.30
CA LYS A 225 14.07 10.24 -5.82
C LYS A 225 13.85 8.82 -6.34
N TRP A 226 12.75 8.17 -5.90
CA TRP A 226 12.46 6.78 -6.27
C TRP A 226 11.54 6.70 -7.48
N HIS A 227 10.65 7.69 -7.63
CA HIS A 227 9.68 7.75 -8.70
C HIS A 227 9.81 9.10 -9.40
N PRO A 228 10.57 9.19 -10.48
CA PRO A 228 10.71 10.43 -11.25
C PRO A 228 9.33 11.01 -11.64
N SER A 229 9.20 12.32 -11.56
CA SER A 229 7.90 13.00 -11.79
C SER A 229 7.34 12.80 -13.20
N GLU A 230 8.18 12.42 -14.15
CA GLU A 230 7.82 12.06 -15.52
C GLU A 230 6.86 10.86 -15.60
N LEU A 231 6.93 9.96 -14.60
CA LEU A 231 6.01 8.82 -14.51
C LEU A 231 4.56 9.26 -14.26
N GLN A 232 4.36 10.44 -13.69
CA GLN A 232 3.04 11.03 -13.48
C GLN A 232 2.28 11.17 -14.80
N GLU A 233 2.95 11.61 -15.86
CA GLU A 233 2.33 11.78 -17.19
C GLU A 233 1.89 10.44 -17.78
N LEU A 234 2.65 9.36 -17.52
CA LEU A 234 2.28 8.02 -17.98
C LEU A 234 0.98 7.56 -17.30
N TYR A 235 0.87 7.68 -15.99
CA TYR A 235 -0.35 7.35 -15.26
C TYR A 235 -1.53 8.22 -15.69
N HIS A 236 -1.32 9.53 -15.81
CA HIS A 236 -2.36 10.46 -16.22
C HIS A 236 -2.88 10.15 -17.64
N SER A 237 -1.99 9.80 -18.57
CA SER A 237 -2.38 9.44 -19.94
C SER A 237 -3.02 8.05 -20.05
N ALA A 238 -2.67 7.13 -19.16
CA ALA A 238 -3.20 5.77 -19.14
C ALA A 238 -4.60 5.71 -18.52
N LEU A 239 -4.91 6.52 -17.50
CA LEU A 239 -6.20 6.58 -16.82
C LEU A 239 -7.18 7.48 -17.60
N LYS A 240 -8.43 7.00 -17.80
CA LYS A 240 -9.46 7.71 -18.56
C LYS A 240 -9.99 8.96 -17.83
N ASN A 241 -10.08 8.89 -16.50
CA ASN A 241 -10.69 9.93 -15.66
C ASN A 241 -9.73 10.33 -14.53
N ALA A 242 -8.58 10.88 -14.90
CA ALA A 242 -7.55 11.28 -13.96
C ALA A 242 -7.27 12.78 -14.00
N GLY A 243 -7.14 13.38 -12.81
CA GLY A 243 -6.47 14.65 -12.59
C GLY A 243 -5.13 14.43 -11.92
N TYR A 244 -4.24 15.41 -11.98
CA TYR A 244 -2.99 15.33 -11.26
C TYR A 244 -2.59 16.66 -10.61
N VAL A 245 -1.79 16.55 -9.55
CA VAL A 245 -1.13 17.67 -8.88
C VAL A 245 0.32 17.28 -8.61
N LEU A 246 1.23 18.10 -9.11
CA LEU A 246 2.64 18.04 -8.74
C LEU A 246 2.85 18.93 -7.53
N SER A 247 3.23 18.36 -6.42
CA SER A 247 3.53 19.10 -5.20
C SER A 247 5.01 19.45 -5.17
N LEU A 248 5.31 20.73 -4.85
CA LEU A 248 6.69 21.18 -4.58
C LEU A 248 7.16 20.73 -3.18
N ILE A 249 6.24 20.21 -2.39
CA ILE A 249 6.52 19.68 -1.04
C ILE A 249 6.31 18.17 -1.09
N HIS A 250 7.13 17.45 -0.35
CA HIS A 250 7.15 15.98 -0.32
C HIS A 250 5.91 15.39 0.31
N ILE A 251 5.56 14.29 -0.26
CA ILE A 251 4.59 13.40 0.35
C ILE A 251 5.32 12.41 1.25
#